data_2e18b3eafa309c4d03939fa61c5d8e93
#
_entry.id   2e18b3eafa309c4d03939fa61c5d8e93
#
_cell.length_a   1.000
_cell.length_b   1.000
_cell.length_c   1.000
_cell.angle_alpha   90.00
_cell.angle_beta   90.00
_cell.angle_gamma   90.00
#
_symmetry.space_group_name_H-M   'P 1'
#
loop_
_entity.id
_entity.type
_entity.pdbx_description
1 polymer ?
#
loop_
_entity_poly.entity_id
_entity_poly.type
_entity_poly.pdbx_seq_one_letter_code
_entity_poly.pdbx_strand_id
1 'polypeptide(L)'
;MNPSTRALFRWSGRALVGGAERDWSLILKVWRRDPKTDATEQWTYWKREFLAYSSGILEELPGISAPRLFGATDEGDVAFVWLEEISEDGDHHWPTARYVTAALHLGKFNGAYLAGWPMPKASFLSRDQLRSWTSWIPWGDAVRSPSSWSHAIVAAALPNPPIERLERLHSQVGPLFDRLDRLPQTFSHLDAWRSNLISARGTDGVERTVAIDWSSVGTAPAGQEIAILVGGSHIWLDAEPVELASMSKRAFAAYLDGLREAGWHGDERVVRFAYAASTALYLAPVVPFWLARIADPVRREWVERKCGRVAEDVVRGWVVLLDHALERADEAYAIADR
;
A
#
# COMPACT_ATOMS: atom_id res chain seq x y z
N MET A 1 -3.41 -5.92 -9.30
CA MET A 1 -4.31 -5.15 -10.21
C MET A 1 -5.67 -5.11 -9.55
N ASN A 2 -6.29 -3.94 -9.43
CA ASN A 2 -7.64 -3.79 -8.90
C ASN A 2 -8.60 -4.69 -9.70
N PRO A 3 -9.52 -5.45 -9.06
CA PRO A 3 -10.50 -6.30 -9.75
C PRO A 3 -11.32 -5.57 -10.83
N SER A 4 -11.51 -4.28 -10.68
CA SER A 4 -12.25 -3.44 -11.63
C SER A 4 -11.44 -3.01 -12.87
N THR A 5 -10.11 -3.09 -12.83
CA THR A 5 -9.27 -2.82 -14.01
C THR A 5 -9.45 -3.95 -15.02
N ARG A 6 -10.02 -3.63 -16.17
CA ARG A 6 -10.30 -4.60 -17.25
C ARG A 6 -9.14 -4.80 -18.18
N ALA A 7 -8.42 -3.72 -18.48
CA ALA A 7 -7.29 -3.77 -19.39
C ALA A 7 -6.30 -2.64 -19.11
N LEU A 8 -5.05 -2.94 -19.36
CA LEU A 8 -3.95 -2.01 -19.36
C LEU A 8 -3.19 -2.22 -20.69
N PHE A 9 -3.10 -1.17 -21.50
CA PHE A 9 -2.41 -1.20 -22.77
C PHE A 9 -1.29 -0.19 -22.79
N ARG A 10 -0.16 -0.56 -23.37
CA ARG A 10 0.89 0.35 -23.76
C ARG A 10 0.77 0.68 -25.23
N TRP A 11 0.65 1.95 -25.57
CA TRP A 11 0.68 2.46 -26.93
C TRP A 11 1.97 3.21 -27.16
N SER A 12 2.63 2.96 -28.29
CA SER A 12 3.86 3.63 -28.62
C SER A 12 3.97 3.84 -30.13
N GLY A 13 4.72 4.83 -30.52
CA GLY A 13 4.95 5.16 -31.92
C GLY A 13 6.02 6.23 -32.09
N ARG A 14 6.15 6.74 -33.32
CA ARG A 14 7.02 7.88 -33.64
C ARG A 14 6.22 9.05 -34.15
N ALA A 15 6.63 10.25 -33.78
CA ALA A 15 6.04 11.50 -34.21
C ALA A 15 7.12 12.47 -34.69
N LEU A 16 6.80 13.34 -35.65
CA LEU A 16 7.67 14.45 -36.04
C LEU A 16 7.42 15.65 -35.11
N VAL A 17 8.42 16.05 -34.37
CA VAL A 17 8.35 17.21 -33.47
C VAL A 17 9.49 18.18 -33.84
N GLY A 18 9.13 19.35 -34.38
CA GLY A 18 10.12 20.32 -34.84
C GLY A 18 11.02 19.82 -35.97
N GLY A 19 10.52 18.89 -36.82
CA GLY A 19 11.27 18.29 -37.92
C GLY A 19 12.15 17.10 -37.55
N ALA A 20 12.21 16.71 -36.27
CA ALA A 20 12.92 15.51 -35.80
C ALA A 20 11.94 14.40 -35.40
N GLU A 21 12.26 13.15 -35.78
CA GLU A 21 11.53 11.98 -35.27
C GLU A 21 11.77 11.80 -33.78
N ARG A 22 10.69 11.61 -33.03
CA ARG A 22 10.72 11.29 -31.60
C ARG A 22 9.80 10.12 -31.29
N ASP A 23 10.31 9.20 -30.48
CA ASP A 23 9.47 8.13 -29.92
C ASP A 23 8.51 8.71 -28.87
N TRP A 24 7.32 8.15 -28.81
CA TRP A 24 6.35 8.46 -27.78
C TRP A 24 5.68 7.17 -27.28
N SER A 25 5.21 7.20 -26.04
CA SER A 25 4.44 6.12 -25.45
C SER A 25 3.39 6.66 -24.46
N LEU A 26 2.29 5.94 -24.34
CA LEU A 26 1.17 6.23 -23.45
C LEU A 26 0.66 4.94 -22.83
N ILE A 27 0.10 5.04 -21.64
CA ILE A 27 -0.63 3.96 -20.98
C ILE A 27 -2.12 4.25 -21.05
N LEU A 28 -2.88 3.32 -21.63
CA LEU A 28 -4.34 3.31 -21.59
C LEU A 28 -4.79 2.35 -20.49
N LYS A 29 -5.47 2.87 -19.45
CA LYS A 29 -6.09 2.07 -18.39
C LYS A 29 -7.60 2.11 -18.53
N VAL A 30 -8.25 0.93 -18.51
CA VAL A 30 -9.68 0.77 -18.76
C VAL A 30 -10.32 0.09 -17.55
N TRP A 31 -11.40 0.69 -17.04
CA TRP A 31 -12.25 0.10 -16.00
C TRP A 31 -13.63 -0.21 -16.56
N ARG A 32 -14.25 -1.22 -16.00
CA ARG A 32 -15.63 -1.56 -16.29
C ARG A 32 -16.40 -1.67 -14.99
N ARG A 33 -17.62 -1.13 -15.00
CA ARG A 33 -18.54 -1.22 -13.89
C ARG A 33 -18.74 -2.67 -13.45
N ASP A 34 -18.58 -2.89 -12.16
CA ASP A 34 -18.97 -4.12 -11.48
C ASP A 34 -20.06 -3.75 -10.47
N PRO A 35 -21.30 -4.28 -10.60
CA PRO A 35 -22.37 -3.98 -9.66
C PRO A 35 -22.04 -4.30 -8.19
N LYS A 36 -21.08 -5.20 -7.96
CA LYS A 36 -20.62 -5.56 -6.62
C LYS A 36 -19.70 -4.52 -5.99
N THR A 37 -19.12 -3.64 -6.79
CA THR A 37 -18.15 -2.61 -6.36
C THR A 37 -18.55 -1.21 -6.82
N ASP A 38 -19.87 -0.96 -6.94
CA ASP A 38 -20.40 0.28 -7.52
C ASP A 38 -20.76 1.35 -6.47
N ALA A 39 -20.70 1.03 -5.19
CA ALA A 39 -20.91 2.03 -4.14
C ALA A 39 -19.60 2.78 -3.83
N THR A 40 -19.68 4.11 -3.79
CA THR A 40 -18.52 5.00 -3.57
C THR A 40 -17.83 4.76 -2.21
N GLU A 41 -18.59 4.29 -1.22
CA GLU A 41 -18.12 3.97 0.12
C GLU A 41 -17.27 2.69 0.17
N GLN A 42 -17.46 1.79 -0.82
CA GLN A 42 -16.70 0.56 -0.87
C GLN A 42 -15.23 0.86 -1.21
N TRP A 43 -14.30 0.29 -0.45
CA TRP A 43 -12.87 0.44 -0.73
C TRP A 43 -12.45 -0.04 -2.13
N THR A 44 -13.22 -0.97 -2.71
CA THR A 44 -13.04 -1.50 -4.07
C THR A 44 -13.85 -0.75 -5.13
N TYR A 45 -14.37 0.45 -4.85
CA TYR A 45 -15.19 1.20 -5.80
C TYR A 45 -14.50 1.31 -7.17
N TRP A 46 -15.14 0.75 -8.18
CA TRP A 46 -14.54 0.49 -9.50
C TRP A 46 -14.06 1.74 -10.24
N LYS A 47 -14.71 2.87 -10.00
CA LYS A 47 -14.47 4.13 -10.73
C LYS A 47 -13.55 5.11 -9.98
N ARG A 48 -13.10 4.77 -8.77
CA ARG A 48 -12.35 5.72 -7.90
C ARG A 48 -11.10 6.27 -8.58
N GLU A 49 -10.27 5.43 -9.16
CA GLU A 49 -9.04 5.87 -9.80
C GLU A 49 -9.31 6.77 -11.03
N PHE A 50 -10.30 6.42 -11.86
CA PHE A 50 -10.74 7.28 -12.94
C PHE A 50 -11.14 8.68 -12.44
N LEU A 51 -11.94 8.74 -11.37
CA LEU A 51 -12.37 9.99 -10.78
C LEU A 51 -11.21 10.77 -10.16
N ALA A 52 -10.22 10.09 -9.57
CA ALA A 52 -9.04 10.74 -9.04
C ALA A 52 -8.25 11.48 -10.14
N TYR A 53 -8.03 10.83 -11.27
CA TYR A 53 -7.37 11.48 -12.41
C TYR A 53 -8.24 12.57 -13.05
N SER A 54 -9.50 12.29 -13.35
CA SER A 54 -10.37 13.21 -14.09
C SER A 54 -10.80 14.44 -13.29
N SER A 55 -10.74 14.41 -11.95
CA SER A 55 -11.04 15.55 -11.09
C SER A 55 -9.87 16.51 -10.89
N GLY A 56 -8.66 16.17 -11.36
CA GLY A 56 -7.46 16.99 -11.21
C GLY A 56 -6.79 16.95 -9.82
N ILE A 57 -7.32 16.16 -8.86
CA ILE A 57 -6.73 16.11 -7.50
C ILE A 57 -5.31 15.49 -7.46
N LEU A 58 -4.86 14.89 -8.55
CA LEU A 58 -3.53 14.28 -8.69
C LEU A 58 -2.54 15.16 -9.46
N GLU A 59 -2.95 16.35 -9.95
CA GLU A 59 -2.09 17.21 -10.80
C GLU A 59 -0.95 17.86 -10.00
N GLU A 60 -1.24 18.27 -8.77
CA GLU A 60 -0.26 18.92 -7.89
C GLU A 60 -0.23 18.22 -6.54
N LEU A 61 0.69 17.27 -6.39
CA LEU A 61 0.91 16.53 -5.16
C LEU A 61 2.22 16.98 -4.50
N PRO A 62 2.20 17.40 -3.22
CA PRO A 62 3.43 17.72 -2.51
C PRO A 62 4.25 16.43 -2.26
N GLY A 63 5.55 16.45 -2.51
CA GLY A 63 6.48 15.37 -2.17
C GLY A 63 6.49 14.15 -3.07
N ILE A 64 5.38 13.80 -3.71
CA ILE A 64 5.26 12.72 -4.70
C ILE A 64 4.62 13.26 -5.98
N SER A 65 4.54 12.42 -7.01
CA SER A 65 3.79 12.75 -8.23
C SER A 65 2.93 11.57 -8.68
N ALA A 66 1.99 11.84 -9.58
CA ALA A 66 1.23 10.85 -10.33
C ALA A 66 1.58 10.95 -11.81
N PRO A 67 1.37 9.90 -12.63
CA PRO A 67 1.45 10.01 -14.08
C PRO A 67 0.57 11.13 -14.61
N ARG A 68 1.09 11.90 -15.56
CA ARG A 68 0.30 12.96 -16.21
C ARG A 68 -0.89 12.37 -16.94
N LEU A 69 -2.06 12.98 -16.75
CA LEU A 69 -3.26 12.66 -17.50
C LEU A 69 -3.24 13.40 -18.86
N PHE A 70 -3.41 12.66 -19.96
CA PHE A 70 -3.55 13.23 -21.31
C PHE A 70 -5.00 13.27 -21.78
N GLY A 71 -5.85 12.40 -21.25
CA GLY A 71 -7.27 12.35 -21.59
C GLY A 71 -8.03 11.37 -20.74
N ALA A 72 -9.32 11.63 -20.53
CA ALA A 72 -10.24 10.79 -19.78
C ALA A 72 -11.59 10.72 -20.51
N THR A 73 -12.20 9.53 -20.54
CA THR A 73 -13.52 9.33 -21.11
C THR A 73 -14.37 8.47 -20.20
N ASP A 74 -15.61 8.89 -19.99
CA ASP A 74 -16.62 8.22 -19.18
C ASP A 74 -17.81 7.85 -20.05
N GLU A 75 -18.04 6.57 -20.28
CA GLU A 75 -19.16 6.01 -21.04
C GLU A 75 -20.20 5.33 -20.14
N GLY A 76 -20.24 5.72 -18.85
CA GLY A 76 -21.15 5.16 -17.86
C GLY A 76 -20.63 3.86 -17.26
N ASP A 77 -20.81 2.73 -17.97
CA ASP A 77 -20.35 1.40 -17.52
C ASP A 77 -18.88 1.10 -17.85
N VAL A 78 -18.25 1.95 -18.66
CA VAL A 78 -16.82 1.87 -19.00
C VAL A 78 -16.22 3.25 -18.83
N ALA A 79 -15.07 3.31 -18.20
CA ALA A 79 -14.28 4.52 -18.05
C ALA A 79 -12.82 4.22 -18.41
N PHE A 80 -12.13 5.16 -19.04
CA PHE A 80 -10.72 4.99 -19.37
C PHE A 80 -9.95 6.30 -19.34
N VAL A 81 -8.65 6.17 -19.10
CA VAL A 81 -7.72 7.29 -19.09
C VAL A 81 -6.49 6.97 -19.95
N TRP A 82 -5.94 8.03 -20.55
CA TRP A 82 -4.64 8.03 -21.20
C TRP A 82 -3.63 8.69 -20.28
N LEU A 83 -2.62 7.94 -19.85
CA LEU A 83 -1.62 8.37 -18.88
C LEU A 83 -0.23 8.37 -19.49
N GLU A 84 0.63 9.18 -18.92
CA GLU A 84 2.07 9.12 -19.12
C GLU A 84 2.60 7.73 -18.76
N GLU A 85 3.47 7.19 -19.63
CA GLU A 85 4.28 6.03 -19.26
C GLU A 85 5.47 6.51 -18.43
N ILE A 86 5.57 6.00 -17.22
CA ILE A 86 6.70 6.29 -16.33
C ILE A 86 7.71 5.14 -16.43
N SER A 87 8.93 5.50 -16.78
CA SER A 87 10.05 4.55 -16.75
C SER A 87 10.72 4.55 -15.39
N GLU A 88 10.95 3.36 -14.85
CA GLU A 88 11.69 3.21 -13.60
C GLU A 88 13.19 3.41 -13.82
N ASP A 89 13.82 4.12 -12.89
CA ASP A 89 15.27 4.29 -12.87
C ASP A 89 15.93 3.12 -12.12
N GLY A 90 16.52 2.19 -12.86
CA GLY A 90 17.22 1.01 -12.34
C GLY A 90 16.36 -0.25 -12.25
N ASP A 91 16.75 -1.18 -11.38
CA ASP A 91 16.17 -2.51 -11.28
C ASP A 91 14.82 -2.51 -10.56
N HIS A 92 14.00 -3.52 -10.87
CA HIS A 92 12.71 -3.76 -10.19
C HIS A 92 12.89 -4.04 -8.69
N HIS A 93 13.98 -4.68 -8.28
CA HIS A 93 14.32 -4.87 -6.88
C HIS A 93 14.97 -3.61 -6.29
N TRP A 94 14.24 -2.97 -5.40
CA TRP A 94 14.73 -1.77 -4.72
C TRP A 94 15.70 -2.12 -3.60
N PRO A 95 16.87 -1.49 -3.55
CA PRO A 95 17.68 -1.51 -2.34
C PRO A 95 16.97 -0.75 -1.21
N THR A 96 17.24 -1.08 0.05
CA THR A 96 16.64 -0.42 1.23
C THR A 96 16.70 1.11 1.15
N ALA A 97 17.74 1.69 0.54
CA ALA A 97 17.87 3.14 0.37
C ALA A 97 16.70 3.75 -0.42
N ARG A 98 16.16 3.09 -1.45
CA ARG A 98 15.01 3.58 -2.22
C ARG A 98 13.70 3.56 -1.42
N TYR A 99 13.50 2.54 -0.59
CA TYR A 99 12.37 2.53 0.36
C TYR A 99 12.45 3.69 1.34
N VAL A 100 13.66 4.03 1.80
CA VAL A 100 13.91 5.18 2.68
C VAL A 100 13.58 6.49 1.96
N THR A 101 14.02 6.66 0.70
CA THR A 101 13.68 7.82 -0.13
C THR A 101 12.17 7.93 -0.39
N ALA A 102 11.51 6.82 -0.74
CA ALA A 102 10.06 6.79 -0.93
C ALA A 102 9.32 7.15 0.38
N ALA A 103 9.79 6.67 1.52
CA ALA A 103 9.23 7.02 2.83
C ALA A 103 9.37 8.52 3.14
N LEU A 104 10.52 9.14 2.84
CA LEU A 104 10.71 10.59 2.96
C LEU A 104 9.70 11.36 2.09
N HIS A 105 9.54 10.94 0.84
CA HIS A 105 8.61 11.58 -0.09
C HIS A 105 7.14 11.41 0.35
N LEU A 106 6.74 10.22 0.82
CA LEU A 106 5.41 10.00 1.41
C LEU A 106 5.21 10.83 2.68
N GLY A 107 6.27 11.01 3.49
CA GLY A 107 6.26 11.91 4.63
C GLY A 107 6.01 13.37 4.22
N LYS A 108 6.66 13.87 3.17
CA LYS A 108 6.39 15.20 2.60
C LYS A 108 4.97 15.33 2.08
N PHE A 109 4.48 14.27 1.40
CA PHE A 109 3.12 14.19 0.88
C PHE A 109 2.09 14.35 2.00
N ASN A 110 2.13 13.48 3.00
CA ASN A 110 1.16 13.53 4.09
C ASN A 110 1.38 14.76 5.00
N GLY A 111 2.63 15.16 5.22
CA GLY A 111 3.00 16.30 6.07
C GLY A 111 2.46 17.63 5.58
N ALA A 112 2.45 17.84 4.26
CA ALA A 112 1.91 19.07 3.68
C ALA A 112 0.44 19.27 4.06
N TYR A 113 -0.38 18.21 4.00
CA TYR A 113 -1.80 18.28 4.40
C TYR A 113 -1.97 18.53 5.89
N LEU A 114 -1.12 17.96 6.73
CA LEU A 114 -1.11 18.26 8.17
C LEU A 114 -0.65 19.70 8.47
N ALA A 115 0.19 20.27 7.60
CA ALA A 115 0.67 21.65 7.71
C ALA A 115 -0.28 22.68 7.08
N GLY A 116 -1.44 22.26 6.55
CA GLY A 116 -2.47 23.17 6.04
C GLY A 116 -2.65 23.19 4.52
N TRP A 117 -1.99 22.31 3.76
CA TRP A 117 -2.31 22.14 2.35
C TRP A 117 -3.79 21.74 2.20
N PRO A 118 -4.53 22.27 1.20
CA PRO A 118 -5.95 22.02 1.07
C PRO A 118 -6.29 20.54 0.86
N MET A 119 -7.06 19.97 1.77
CA MET A 119 -7.57 18.59 1.64
C MET A 119 -8.56 18.49 0.49
N PRO A 120 -8.40 17.52 -0.44
CA PRO A 120 -9.39 17.28 -1.49
C PRO A 120 -10.77 16.94 -0.89
N LYS A 121 -11.82 17.54 -1.46
CA LYS A 121 -13.21 17.33 -1.03
C LYS A 121 -13.96 16.56 -2.13
N ALA A 122 -13.84 15.24 -2.15
CA ALA A 122 -14.51 14.40 -3.14
C ALA A 122 -15.20 13.23 -2.45
N SER A 123 -16.42 12.91 -2.89
CA SER A 123 -17.25 11.83 -2.30
C SER A 123 -16.69 10.43 -2.54
N PHE A 124 -15.89 10.26 -3.57
CA PHE A 124 -15.27 8.98 -3.93
C PHE A 124 -14.01 8.65 -3.12
N LEU A 125 -13.49 9.57 -2.30
CA LEU A 125 -12.31 9.31 -1.47
C LEU A 125 -12.62 8.24 -0.42
N SER A 126 -11.78 7.22 -0.33
CA SER A 126 -11.89 6.19 0.71
C SER A 126 -11.58 6.76 2.08
N ARG A 127 -12.34 6.34 3.10
CA ARG A 127 -12.16 6.79 4.49
C ARG A 127 -11.88 5.64 5.45
N ASP A 128 -12.03 4.41 4.98
CA ASP A 128 -11.98 3.21 5.79
C ASP A 128 -11.26 2.05 5.10
N GLN A 129 -10.33 2.36 4.20
CA GLN A 129 -9.63 1.36 3.39
C GLN A 129 -9.00 0.25 4.26
N LEU A 130 -8.26 0.59 5.31
CA LEU A 130 -7.62 -0.39 6.18
C LEU A 130 -8.65 -1.20 6.99
N ARG A 131 -9.73 -0.58 7.46
CA ARG A 131 -10.84 -1.25 8.16
C ARG A 131 -11.51 -2.25 7.23
N SER A 132 -11.82 -1.85 6.01
CA SER A 132 -12.41 -2.70 4.99
C SER A 132 -11.48 -3.85 4.60
N TRP A 133 -10.20 -3.59 4.43
CA TRP A 133 -9.17 -4.60 4.19
C TRP A 133 -9.13 -5.65 5.31
N THR A 134 -9.04 -5.20 6.57
CA THR A 134 -9.01 -6.08 7.75
C THR A 134 -10.28 -6.92 7.87
N SER A 135 -11.45 -6.35 7.56
CA SER A 135 -12.75 -7.04 7.64
C SER A 135 -13.00 -8.01 6.49
N TRP A 136 -12.44 -7.73 5.30
CA TRP A 136 -12.56 -8.61 4.12
C TRP A 136 -11.82 -9.94 4.31
N ILE A 137 -10.78 -9.98 5.12
CA ILE A 137 -9.97 -11.18 5.37
C ILE A 137 -10.57 -11.93 6.58
N PRO A 138 -11.07 -13.18 6.41
CA PRO A 138 -11.63 -13.97 7.51
C PRO A 138 -10.50 -14.58 8.37
N TRP A 139 -9.63 -13.75 8.91
CA TRP A 139 -8.43 -14.20 9.62
C TRP A 139 -8.72 -14.80 11.00
N GLY A 140 -9.79 -14.38 11.67
CA GLY A 140 -10.19 -14.97 12.94
C GLY A 140 -10.47 -16.48 12.83
N ASP A 141 -11.07 -16.91 11.72
CA ASP A 141 -11.28 -18.34 11.44
C ASP A 141 -9.96 -19.02 11.09
N ALA A 142 -9.09 -18.36 10.32
CA ALA A 142 -7.76 -18.89 10.00
C ALA A 142 -6.91 -19.08 11.26
N VAL A 143 -6.96 -18.14 12.22
CA VAL A 143 -6.22 -18.24 13.49
C VAL A 143 -6.69 -19.42 14.32
N ARG A 144 -8.00 -19.63 14.44
CA ARG A 144 -8.59 -20.70 15.27
C ARG A 144 -8.57 -22.07 14.63
N SER A 145 -8.32 -22.16 13.31
CA SER A 145 -8.33 -23.45 12.60
C SER A 145 -7.01 -24.19 12.77
N PRO A 146 -6.99 -25.41 13.37
CA PRO A 146 -5.77 -26.21 13.48
C PRO A 146 -5.12 -26.50 12.12
N SER A 147 -5.91 -26.61 11.05
CA SER A 147 -5.41 -26.89 9.70
C SER A 147 -4.54 -25.75 9.15
N SER A 148 -4.69 -24.52 9.63
CA SER A 148 -3.85 -23.40 9.23
C SER A 148 -2.38 -23.56 9.64
N TRP A 149 -2.14 -24.29 10.73
CA TRP A 149 -0.83 -24.42 11.37
C TRP A 149 -0.21 -25.81 11.22
N SER A 150 -1.01 -26.85 10.90
CA SER A 150 -0.57 -28.25 10.88
C SER A 150 0.06 -28.70 9.56
N HIS A 151 -0.04 -27.92 8.48
CA HIS A 151 0.64 -28.26 7.23
C HIS A 151 2.16 -28.32 7.42
N ALA A 152 2.81 -29.36 6.90
CA ALA A 152 4.22 -29.64 7.18
C ALA A 152 5.16 -28.44 6.97
N ILE A 153 4.98 -27.67 5.88
CA ILE A 153 5.79 -26.46 5.59
C ILE A 153 5.58 -25.40 6.67
N VAL A 154 4.33 -25.19 7.09
CA VAL A 154 3.99 -24.19 8.12
C VAL A 154 4.51 -24.62 9.48
N ALA A 155 4.24 -25.87 9.88
CA ALA A 155 4.69 -26.40 11.17
C ALA A 155 6.22 -26.43 11.32
N ALA A 156 6.94 -26.65 10.21
CA ALA A 156 8.41 -26.59 10.22
C ALA A 156 8.94 -25.18 10.42
N ALA A 157 8.28 -24.16 9.85
CA ALA A 157 8.68 -22.76 9.97
C ALA A 157 8.17 -22.10 11.26
N LEU A 158 7.02 -22.53 11.78
CA LEU A 158 6.34 -21.96 12.94
C LEU A 158 5.78 -23.07 13.85
N PRO A 159 6.67 -23.79 14.58
CA PRO A 159 6.26 -24.91 15.42
C PRO A 159 5.37 -24.52 16.60
N ASN A 160 5.43 -23.27 17.03
CA ASN A 160 4.64 -22.70 18.13
C ASN A 160 3.88 -21.45 17.63
N PRO A 161 2.73 -21.61 16.97
CA PRO A 161 1.96 -20.48 16.47
C PRO A 161 1.54 -19.54 17.61
N PRO A 162 1.63 -18.21 17.44
CA PRO A 162 1.32 -17.20 18.48
C PRO A 162 -0.19 -16.94 18.58
N ILE A 163 -1.00 -17.99 18.79
CA ILE A 163 -2.47 -17.93 18.72
C ILE A 163 -3.04 -16.94 19.73
N GLU A 164 -2.59 -16.97 20.99
CA GLU A 164 -3.07 -16.07 22.04
C GLU A 164 -2.83 -14.59 21.71
N ARG A 165 -1.66 -14.26 21.13
CA ARG A 165 -1.34 -12.88 20.70
C ARG A 165 -2.23 -12.44 19.54
N LEU A 166 -2.50 -13.34 18.59
CA LEU A 166 -3.40 -13.09 17.46
C LEU A 166 -4.85 -12.91 17.91
N GLU A 167 -5.33 -13.74 18.84
CA GLU A 167 -6.68 -13.59 19.42
C GLU A 167 -6.81 -12.29 20.22
N ARG A 168 -5.79 -11.94 20.99
CA ARG A 168 -5.75 -10.62 21.66
C ARG A 168 -5.86 -9.49 20.64
N LEU A 169 -5.04 -9.51 19.56
CA LEU A 169 -5.13 -8.49 18.52
C LEU A 169 -6.50 -8.47 17.86
N HIS A 170 -7.07 -9.65 17.57
CA HIS A 170 -8.42 -9.75 17.00
C HIS A 170 -9.47 -9.07 17.89
N SER A 171 -9.39 -9.25 19.20
CA SER A 171 -10.30 -8.59 20.15
C SER A 171 -10.10 -7.07 20.24
N GLN A 172 -8.93 -6.57 19.86
CA GLN A 172 -8.56 -5.16 19.90
C GLN A 172 -8.74 -4.41 18.57
N VAL A 173 -9.20 -5.09 17.50
CA VAL A 173 -9.39 -4.48 16.17
C VAL A 173 -10.27 -3.24 16.23
N GLY A 174 -11.45 -3.33 16.87
CA GLY A 174 -12.37 -2.19 17.04
C GLY A 174 -11.73 -1.01 17.79
N PRO A 175 -11.25 -1.22 19.03
CA PRO A 175 -10.55 -0.18 19.79
C PRO A 175 -9.39 0.49 19.07
N LEU A 176 -8.57 -0.25 18.31
CA LEU A 176 -7.47 0.32 17.52
C LEU A 176 -8.00 1.22 16.41
N PHE A 177 -9.03 0.79 15.67
CA PHE A 177 -9.65 1.64 14.64
C PHE A 177 -10.29 2.89 15.24
N ASP A 178 -11.00 2.79 16.38
CA ASP A 178 -11.61 3.94 17.03
C ASP A 178 -10.57 5.00 17.44
N ARG A 179 -9.34 4.58 17.74
CA ARG A 179 -8.23 5.50 18.01
C ARG A 179 -7.65 6.07 16.74
N LEU A 180 -7.43 5.26 15.70
CA LEU A 180 -6.93 5.73 14.40
C LEU A 180 -7.85 6.78 13.78
N ASP A 181 -9.17 6.60 13.89
CA ASP A 181 -10.18 7.52 13.35
C ASP A 181 -10.15 8.91 14.04
N ARG A 182 -9.65 8.98 15.28
CA ARG A 182 -9.53 10.25 16.04
C ARG A 182 -8.24 11.01 15.75
N LEU A 183 -7.28 10.39 15.06
CA LEU A 183 -6.02 11.03 14.73
C LEU A 183 -6.18 12.04 13.58
N PRO A 184 -5.29 13.02 13.46
CA PRO A 184 -5.26 13.90 12.29
C PRO A 184 -5.15 13.10 11.00
N GLN A 185 -6.09 13.32 10.08
CA GLN A 185 -6.17 12.63 8.79
C GLN A 185 -5.43 13.41 7.71
N THR A 186 -4.81 12.70 6.78
CA THR A 186 -4.13 13.27 5.60
C THR A 186 -4.73 12.71 4.32
N PHE A 187 -4.55 13.41 3.21
CA PHE A 187 -4.77 12.81 1.89
C PHE A 187 -3.70 11.75 1.65
N SER A 188 -4.11 10.57 1.22
CA SER A 188 -3.28 9.36 1.19
C SER A 188 -3.57 8.50 -0.03
N HIS A 189 -2.53 7.83 -0.54
CA HIS A 189 -2.64 6.87 -1.63
C HIS A 189 -3.35 5.58 -1.18
N LEU A 190 -3.07 5.12 0.03
CA LEU A 190 -3.63 3.94 0.72
C LEU A 190 -3.28 2.57 0.11
N ASP A 191 -2.40 2.55 -0.90
CA ASP A 191 -1.84 1.32 -1.48
C ASP A 191 -0.40 1.55 -1.97
N ALA A 192 0.37 2.35 -1.22
CA ALA A 192 1.72 2.81 -1.56
C ALA A 192 2.80 1.75 -1.26
N TRP A 193 2.68 0.53 -1.79
CA TRP A 193 3.72 -0.49 -1.71
C TRP A 193 4.59 -0.48 -2.97
N ARG A 194 5.67 -1.29 -2.97
CA ARG A 194 6.71 -1.28 -4.02
C ARG A 194 6.16 -1.28 -5.44
N SER A 195 5.19 -2.14 -5.75
CA SER A 195 4.69 -2.26 -7.13
C SER A 195 3.85 -1.06 -7.60
N ASN A 196 3.41 -0.20 -6.68
CA ASN A 196 2.64 1.01 -6.98
C ASN A 196 3.48 2.28 -6.88
N LEU A 197 4.77 2.16 -6.57
CA LEU A 197 5.70 3.28 -6.52
C LEU A 197 6.84 3.06 -7.53
N ILE A 198 7.09 4.07 -8.34
CA ILE A 198 8.15 4.09 -9.35
C ILE A 198 9.19 5.14 -8.93
N SER A 199 10.46 4.74 -8.85
CA SER A 199 11.55 5.68 -8.72
C SER A 199 11.90 6.20 -10.12
N ALA A 200 11.64 7.45 -10.37
CA ALA A 200 11.96 8.11 -11.64
C ALA A 200 12.89 9.30 -11.41
N ARG A 201 13.69 9.61 -12.40
CA ARG A 201 14.57 10.76 -12.37
C ARG A 201 14.04 11.84 -13.30
N GLY A 202 13.84 13.04 -12.76
CA GLY A 202 13.43 14.18 -13.58
C GLY A 202 14.52 14.65 -14.55
N THR A 203 14.19 15.52 -15.48
CA THR A 203 15.15 16.16 -16.40
C THR A 203 16.20 17.00 -15.66
N ASP A 204 15.91 17.40 -14.44
CA ASP A 204 16.81 18.08 -13.50
C ASP A 204 17.76 17.14 -12.75
N GLY A 205 17.67 15.81 -13.01
CA GLY A 205 18.45 14.79 -12.35
C GLY A 205 17.97 14.44 -10.93
N VAL A 206 16.88 15.05 -10.44
CA VAL A 206 16.35 14.80 -9.09
C VAL A 206 15.53 13.52 -9.08
N GLU A 207 15.78 12.65 -8.11
CA GLU A 207 15.00 11.44 -7.88
C GLU A 207 13.61 11.79 -7.34
N ARG A 208 12.57 11.20 -7.94
CA ARG A 208 11.17 11.42 -7.60
C ARG A 208 10.47 10.08 -7.38
N THR A 209 9.54 10.06 -6.47
CA THR A 209 8.61 8.93 -6.30
C THR A 209 7.33 9.24 -7.05
N VAL A 210 7.05 8.45 -8.08
CA VAL A 210 5.80 8.51 -8.84
C VAL A 210 4.88 7.40 -8.36
N ALA A 211 3.70 7.76 -7.85
CA ALA A 211 2.69 6.82 -7.39
C ALA A 211 1.69 6.51 -8.50
N ILE A 212 1.46 5.23 -8.75
CA ILE A 212 0.48 4.69 -9.72
C ILE A 212 -0.57 3.84 -9.00
N ASP A 213 -1.66 3.48 -9.70
CA ASP A 213 -2.78 2.71 -9.14
C ASP A 213 -3.46 3.39 -7.93
N TRP A 214 -4.03 4.56 -8.18
CA TRP A 214 -4.76 5.38 -7.20
C TRP A 214 -6.16 4.84 -6.86
N SER A 215 -6.39 3.56 -7.06
CA SER A 215 -7.69 2.91 -6.84
C SER A 215 -8.16 2.91 -5.38
N SER A 216 -7.24 3.07 -4.45
CA SER A 216 -7.53 3.13 -3.00
C SER A 216 -7.53 4.54 -2.42
N VAL A 217 -7.23 5.56 -3.22
CA VAL A 217 -7.03 6.96 -2.79
C VAL A 217 -8.10 7.44 -1.81
N GLY A 218 -7.65 8.11 -0.74
CA GLY A 218 -8.57 8.57 0.28
C GLY A 218 -7.91 9.35 1.42
N THR A 219 -8.40 9.15 2.62
CA THR A 219 -7.85 9.76 3.83
C THR A 219 -7.47 8.71 4.86
N ALA A 220 -6.36 8.93 5.56
CA ALA A 220 -5.89 8.09 6.65
C ALA A 220 -5.05 8.89 7.64
N PRO A 221 -4.82 8.38 8.85
CA PRO A 221 -3.89 9.00 9.77
C PRO A 221 -2.45 8.92 9.25
N ALA A 222 -1.66 9.97 9.48
CA ALA A 222 -0.24 9.97 9.17
C ALA A 222 0.46 8.80 9.89
N GLY A 223 1.24 8.03 9.12
CA GLY A 223 1.85 6.78 9.58
C GLY A 223 1.25 5.52 8.93
N GLN A 224 -0.02 5.55 8.45
CA GLN A 224 -0.61 4.41 7.75
C GLN A 224 0.07 4.13 6.40
N GLU A 225 0.42 5.15 5.63
CA GLU A 225 1.11 5.02 4.34
C GLU A 225 2.42 4.23 4.47
N ILE A 226 3.20 4.51 5.51
CA ILE A 226 4.49 3.84 5.72
C ILE A 226 4.31 2.40 6.18
N ALA A 227 3.21 2.07 6.86
CA ALA A 227 2.87 0.69 7.19
C ALA A 227 2.62 -0.14 5.92
N ILE A 228 1.97 0.46 4.92
CA ILE A 228 1.70 -0.19 3.62
C ILE A 228 2.98 -0.29 2.79
N LEU A 229 3.81 0.76 2.74
CA LEU A 229 5.10 0.72 2.05
C LEU A 229 5.96 -0.44 2.54
N VAL A 230 6.16 -0.54 3.84
CA VAL A 230 7.02 -1.57 4.45
C VAL A 230 6.33 -2.94 4.40
N GLY A 231 5.11 -3.04 4.91
CA GLY A 231 4.39 -4.30 5.04
C GLY A 231 4.01 -4.91 3.69
N GLY A 232 3.41 -4.13 2.80
CA GLY A 232 2.97 -4.57 1.48
C GLY A 232 4.12 -5.10 0.62
N SER A 233 5.28 -4.44 0.68
CA SER A 233 6.47 -4.87 -0.06
C SER A 233 7.07 -6.19 0.44
N HIS A 234 6.82 -6.56 1.70
CA HIS A 234 7.28 -7.84 2.25
C HIS A 234 6.27 -8.98 2.10
N ILE A 235 4.97 -8.70 1.96
CA ILE A 235 3.97 -9.76 1.76
C ILE A 235 4.30 -10.62 0.53
N TRP A 236 4.73 -9.98 -0.55
CA TRP A 236 5.07 -10.65 -1.82
C TRP A 236 6.56 -10.84 -2.04
N LEU A 237 7.37 -10.58 -1.01
CA LEU A 237 8.83 -10.73 -1.01
C LEU A 237 9.53 -9.84 -2.07
N ASP A 238 8.96 -8.70 -2.40
CA ASP A 238 9.64 -7.66 -3.20
C ASP A 238 10.83 -7.06 -2.42
N ALA A 239 10.80 -7.18 -1.08
CA ALA A 239 11.89 -6.86 -0.18
C ALA A 239 12.27 -8.09 0.67
N GLU A 240 13.55 -8.20 1.02
CA GLU A 240 14.06 -9.35 1.77
C GLU A 240 13.55 -9.36 3.22
N PRO A 241 12.95 -10.45 3.70
CA PRO A 241 12.41 -10.53 5.07
C PRO A 241 13.43 -10.21 6.15
N VAL A 242 14.70 -10.56 5.95
CA VAL A 242 15.79 -10.29 6.91
C VAL A 242 16.04 -8.78 7.10
N GLU A 243 15.69 -7.97 6.11
CA GLU A 243 15.85 -6.50 6.18
C GLU A 243 14.66 -5.79 6.83
N LEU A 244 13.54 -6.47 7.08
CA LEU A 244 12.28 -5.88 7.54
C LEU A 244 12.45 -4.97 8.75
N ALA A 245 13.11 -5.43 9.82
CA ALA A 245 13.28 -4.65 11.04
C ALA A 245 14.13 -3.38 10.80
N SER A 246 15.21 -3.50 10.04
CA SER A 246 16.08 -2.38 9.66
C SER A 246 15.37 -1.39 8.74
N MET A 247 14.69 -1.91 7.71
CA MET A 247 13.91 -1.10 6.76
C MET A 247 12.78 -0.36 7.49
N SER A 248 12.00 -1.04 8.33
CA SER A 248 10.93 -0.46 9.14
C SER A 248 11.41 0.74 9.95
N LYS A 249 12.55 0.58 10.66
CA LYS A 249 13.14 1.65 11.48
C LYS A 249 13.59 2.84 10.63
N ARG A 250 14.32 2.58 9.54
CA ARG A 250 14.88 3.62 8.66
C ARG A 250 13.80 4.34 7.87
N ALA A 251 12.83 3.60 7.33
CA ALA A 251 11.72 4.17 6.59
C ALA A 251 10.83 5.04 7.50
N PHE A 252 10.54 4.60 8.73
CA PHE A 252 9.79 5.41 9.68
C PHE A 252 10.52 6.71 10.07
N ALA A 253 11.83 6.66 10.29
CA ALA A 253 12.63 7.86 10.57
C ALA A 253 12.59 8.84 9.39
N ALA A 254 12.82 8.36 8.16
CA ALA A 254 12.76 9.19 6.95
C ALA A 254 11.35 9.77 6.71
N TYR A 255 10.30 9.01 7.02
CA TYR A 255 8.93 9.51 6.94
C TYR A 255 8.69 10.68 7.91
N LEU A 256 9.17 10.58 9.16
CA LEU A 256 9.11 11.68 10.12
C LEU A 256 9.89 12.91 9.63
N ASP A 257 11.07 12.70 9.03
CA ASP A 257 11.84 13.79 8.43
C ASP A 257 11.05 14.45 7.29
N GLY A 258 10.39 13.67 6.45
CA GLY A 258 9.50 14.19 5.42
C GLY A 258 8.34 15.00 5.95
N LEU A 259 7.69 14.56 7.04
CA LEU A 259 6.64 15.34 7.71
C LEU A 259 7.16 16.69 8.18
N ARG A 260 8.36 16.72 8.80
CA ARG A 260 9.00 17.94 9.29
C ARG A 260 9.40 18.88 8.15
N GLU A 261 9.99 18.36 7.07
CA GLU A 261 10.35 19.12 5.89
C GLU A 261 9.14 19.76 5.19
N ALA A 262 7.96 19.14 5.31
CA ALA A 262 6.70 19.70 4.83
C ALA A 262 6.05 20.72 5.81
N GLY A 263 6.70 21.00 6.95
CA GLY A 263 6.25 21.99 7.92
C GLY A 263 5.39 21.43 9.07
N TRP A 264 5.24 20.11 9.17
CA TRP A 264 4.53 19.54 10.33
C TRP A 264 5.48 19.35 11.53
N HIS A 265 5.07 19.86 12.69
CA HIS A 265 5.82 19.82 13.95
C HIS A 265 4.98 19.31 15.14
N GLY A 266 4.04 18.40 14.87
CA GLY A 266 3.17 17.83 15.89
C GLY A 266 3.83 16.72 16.72
N ASP A 267 3.04 16.04 17.54
CA ASP A 267 3.51 14.95 18.40
C ASP A 267 3.79 13.67 17.59
N GLU A 268 5.06 13.29 17.50
CA GLU A 268 5.51 12.11 16.78
C GLU A 268 4.97 10.79 17.36
N ARG A 269 4.55 10.75 18.64
CA ARG A 269 3.92 9.58 19.24
C ARG A 269 2.59 9.23 18.56
N VAL A 270 1.87 10.26 18.08
CA VAL A 270 0.64 10.08 17.30
C VAL A 270 0.92 9.34 16.00
N VAL A 271 1.96 9.76 15.27
CA VAL A 271 2.38 9.11 14.01
C VAL A 271 2.91 7.71 14.29
N ARG A 272 3.66 7.53 15.38
CA ARG A 272 4.20 6.25 15.79
C ARG A 272 3.11 5.25 16.15
N PHE A 273 2.07 5.69 16.87
CA PHE A 273 0.89 4.89 17.14
C PHE A 273 0.18 4.49 15.85
N ALA A 274 -0.08 5.45 14.94
CA ALA A 274 -0.73 5.18 13.67
C ALA A 274 0.05 4.15 12.84
N TYR A 275 1.38 4.31 12.75
CA TYR A 275 2.25 3.35 12.07
C TYR A 275 2.16 1.95 12.70
N ALA A 276 2.31 1.85 14.02
CA ALA A 276 2.32 0.57 14.73
C ALA A 276 0.97 -0.14 14.62
N ALA A 277 -0.12 0.56 14.91
CA ALA A 277 -1.48 0.01 14.81
C ALA A 277 -1.84 -0.40 13.37
N SER A 278 -1.52 0.45 12.38
CA SER A 278 -1.80 0.14 10.97
C SER A 278 -0.96 -1.02 10.46
N THR A 279 0.31 -1.14 10.86
CA THR A 279 1.15 -2.30 10.50
C THR A 279 0.56 -3.60 11.06
N ALA A 280 0.15 -3.61 12.32
CA ALA A 280 -0.47 -4.77 12.95
C ALA A 280 -1.78 -5.15 12.25
N LEU A 281 -2.67 -4.19 12.02
CA LEU A 281 -3.99 -4.41 11.38
C LEU A 281 -3.87 -4.78 9.89
N TYR A 282 -2.81 -4.36 9.22
CA TYR A 282 -2.57 -4.69 7.81
C TYR A 282 -1.98 -6.10 7.63
N LEU A 283 -0.98 -6.48 8.45
CA LEU A 283 -0.21 -7.71 8.28
C LEU A 283 -0.79 -8.91 9.03
N ALA A 284 -1.25 -8.74 10.27
CA ALA A 284 -1.70 -9.86 11.09
C ALA A 284 -2.92 -10.62 10.51
N PRO A 285 -3.88 -9.98 9.81
CA PRO A 285 -4.92 -10.71 9.09
C PRO A 285 -4.39 -11.52 7.91
N VAL A 286 -3.47 -10.92 7.15
CA VAL A 286 -2.99 -11.47 5.86
C VAL A 286 -2.17 -12.74 6.05
N VAL A 287 -1.28 -12.76 7.04
CA VAL A 287 -0.34 -13.89 7.20
C VAL A 287 -1.06 -15.19 7.54
N PRO A 288 -1.90 -15.30 8.60
CA PRO A 288 -2.64 -16.54 8.88
C PRO A 288 -3.54 -16.96 7.72
N PHE A 289 -4.15 -15.99 7.03
CA PHE A 289 -5.00 -16.25 5.87
C PHE A 289 -4.25 -16.95 4.73
N TRP A 290 -3.00 -16.55 4.44
CA TRP A 290 -2.18 -17.19 3.41
C TRP A 290 -1.55 -18.49 3.89
N LEU A 291 -1.11 -18.57 5.16
CA LEU A 291 -0.60 -19.81 5.75
C LEU A 291 -1.64 -20.93 5.67
N ALA A 292 -2.90 -20.63 5.97
CA ALA A 292 -4.00 -21.59 5.83
C ALA A 292 -4.19 -22.12 4.38
N ARG A 293 -3.77 -21.35 3.39
CA ARG A 293 -3.94 -21.66 1.96
C ARG A 293 -2.76 -22.39 1.33
N ILE A 294 -1.64 -22.46 2.01
CA ILE A 294 -0.44 -23.19 1.54
C ILE A 294 -0.72 -24.69 1.39
N ALA A 295 -1.68 -25.24 2.13
CA ALA A 295 -2.10 -26.64 2.01
C ALA A 295 -2.75 -26.96 0.65
N ASP A 296 -3.38 -25.97 0.01
CA ASP A 296 -3.98 -26.12 -1.33
C ASP A 296 -2.88 -26.03 -2.41
N PRO A 297 -2.64 -27.08 -3.23
CA PRO A 297 -1.58 -27.09 -4.24
C PRO A 297 -1.72 -25.95 -5.27
N VAL A 298 -2.95 -25.61 -5.69
CA VAL A 298 -3.20 -24.56 -6.68
C VAL A 298 -2.85 -23.18 -6.11
N ARG A 299 -3.21 -22.94 -4.84
CA ARG A 299 -2.89 -21.69 -4.15
C ARG A 299 -1.40 -21.58 -3.88
N ARG A 300 -0.77 -22.67 -3.47
CA ARG A 300 0.68 -22.74 -3.25
C ARG A 300 1.45 -22.40 -4.52
N GLU A 301 1.12 -23.04 -5.64
CA GLU A 301 1.75 -22.78 -6.93
C GLU A 301 1.57 -21.33 -7.37
N TRP A 302 0.39 -20.75 -7.14
CA TRP A 302 0.14 -19.33 -7.42
C TRP A 302 1.03 -18.42 -6.56
N VAL A 303 1.18 -18.72 -5.27
CA VAL A 303 2.05 -17.97 -4.34
C VAL A 303 3.51 -18.06 -4.77
N GLU A 304 3.99 -19.26 -5.11
CA GLU A 304 5.35 -19.49 -5.58
C GLU A 304 5.67 -18.68 -6.85
N ARG A 305 4.75 -18.69 -7.81
CA ARG A 305 4.90 -17.85 -9.02
C ARG A 305 4.86 -16.36 -8.70
N LYS A 306 3.99 -15.93 -7.79
CA LYS A 306 3.84 -14.52 -7.43
C LYS A 306 5.08 -13.99 -6.71
N CYS A 307 5.65 -14.79 -5.80
CA CYS A 307 6.83 -14.42 -5.02
C CYS A 307 8.16 -14.78 -5.72
N GLY A 308 8.14 -15.59 -6.80
CA GLY A 308 9.34 -16.09 -7.46
C GLY A 308 10.20 -17.00 -6.57
N ARG A 309 9.61 -17.67 -5.56
CA ARG A 309 10.29 -18.48 -4.53
C ARG A 309 9.48 -19.73 -4.20
N VAL A 310 10.16 -20.76 -3.70
CA VAL A 310 9.51 -21.98 -3.21
C VAL A 310 8.70 -21.69 -1.93
N ALA A 311 7.67 -22.48 -1.71
CA ALA A 311 6.71 -22.26 -0.62
C ALA A 311 7.36 -22.19 0.77
N GLU A 312 8.40 -23.00 1.02
CA GLU A 312 9.15 -23.01 2.27
C GLU A 312 9.81 -21.66 2.56
N ASP A 313 10.38 -21.01 1.54
CA ASP A 313 11.01 -19.69 1.66
C ASP A 313 9.95 -18.60 1.88
N VAL A 314 8.84 -18.69 1.15
CA VAL A 314 7.72 -17.75 1.31
C VAL A 314 7.15 -17.85 2.72
N VAL A 315 6.90 -19.04 3.23
CA VAL A 315 6.36 -19.25 4.58
C VAL A 315 7.34 -18.74 5.64
N ARG A 316 8.66 -18.99 5.50
CA ARG A 316 9.66 -18.40 6.40
C ARG A 316 9.61 -16.87 6.40
N GLY A 317 9.48 -16.25 5.25
CA GLY A 317 9.32 -14.80 5.12
C GLY A 317 8.05 -14.30 5.82
N TRP A 318 6.93 -14.98 5.64
CA TRP A 318 5.67 -14.63 6.28
C TRP A 318 5.70 -14.80 7.80
N VAL A 319 6.47 -15.76 8.33
CA VAL A 319 6.69 -15.89 9.80
C VAL A 319 7.38 -14.64 10.33
N VAL A 320 8.43 -14.14 9.65
CA VAL A 320 9.10 -12.89 10.04
C VAL A 320 8.12 -11.70 10.00
N LEU A 321 7.24 -11.66 9.00
CA LEU A 321 6.18 -10.65 8.90
C LEU A 321 5.20 -10.72 10.07
N LEU A 322 4.80 -11.92 10.46
CA LEU A 322 3.87 -12.15 11.56
C LEU A 322 4.46 -11.66 12.89
N ASP A 323 5.71 -12.02 13.16
CA ASP A 323 6.41 -11.57 14.35
C ASP A 323 6.49 -10.04 14.39
N HIS A 324 6.86 -9.42 13.26
CA HIS A 324 6.88 -7.96 13.15
C HIS A 324 5.50 -7.33 13.40
N ALA A 325 4.44 -7.89 12.83
CA ALA A 325 3.08 -7.40 13.03
C ALA A 325 2.66 -7.44 14.51
N LEU A 326 3.00 -8.53 15.20
CA LEU A 326 2.69 -8.70 16.62
C LEU A 326 3.53 -7.78 17.52
N GLU A 327 4.81 -7.56 17.20
CA GLU A 327 5.62 -6.53 17.88
C GLU A 327 5.02 -5.13 17.72
N ARG A 328 4.52 -4.79 16.52
CA ARG A 328 3.84 -3.51 16.29
C ARG A 328 2.52 -3.41 17.04
N ALA A 329 1.77 -4.52 17.18
CA ALA A 329 0.58 -4.55 18.03
C ALA A 329 0.90 -4.23 19.49
N ASP A 330 1.93 -4.88 20.06
CA ASP A 330 2.35 -4.65 21.44
C ASP A 330 2.83 -3.20 21.64
N GLU A 331 3.55 -2.63 20.67
CA GLU A 331 3.94 -1.22 20.67
C GLU A 331 2.74 -0.27 20.65
N ALA A 332 1.73 -0.55 19.78
CA ALA A 332 0.52 0.25 19.71
C ALA A 332 -0.23 0.24 21.04
N TYR A 333 -0.33 -0.91 21.72
CA TYR A 333 -0.93 -1.00 23.06
C TYR A 333 -0.15 -0.17 24.08
N ALA A 334 1.18 -0.30 24.11
CA ALA A 334 2.01 0.44 25.05
C ALA A 334 1.93 1.97 24.86
N ILE A 335 1.72 2.45 23.63
CA ILE A 335 1.51 3.89 23.36
C ILE A 335 0.07 4.29 23.76
N ALA A 336 -0.88 3.41 23.53
CA ALA A 336 -2.29 3.65 23.82
C ALA A 336 -2.60 3.77 25.32
N ASP A 337 -1.82 3.12 26.19
CA ASP A 337 -2.01 3.07 27.63
C ASP A 337 -1.34 4.26 28.37
N ARG A 338 -0.62 5.12 27.65
CA ARG A 338 0.05 6.34 28.16
C ARG A 338 -0.70 7.62 27.83
#